data_8fc5589636c25729351a2c9ab1c83836
#
_entry.id   8fc5589636c25729351a2c9ab1c83836
#
_cell.length_a   1.000
_cell.length_b   1.000
_cell.length_c   1.000
_cell.angle_alpha   90.00
_cell.angle_beta   90.00
_cell.angle_gamma   90.00
#
_symmetry.space_group_name_H-M   'P 1'
#
loop_
_entity.id
_entity.type
_entity.pdbx_description
1 polymer ?
#
loop_
_entity_poly.entity_id
_entity_poly.type
_entity_poly.pdbx_seq_one_letter_code
_entity_poly.pdbx_strand_id
1 'polypeptide(L)'
;MEKYLPACLDSVTDELVSDRLEVIVVNDGSTDGSLDIIRRYEQKRPDLIKVIDKANGHYGSCVNAGLGIATGKYFKILDADDWFDTSALVEFLQKLETCDTDLVITLRVDEIFDKDKKVDEIKHSFCSVFKDHVYRTDEFYIRTHSYEAEFGMNGMAYKTSLLKEMNFRLLEGINYTDTLYCFLPYSRVKDFIVYDLYLYHYRMGREGQSVDTESQKKNLMQIVHMV
;
A
#
# COMPACT_ATOMS: atom_id res chain seq x y z
N MET A 1 -5.88 7.49 14.27
CA MET A 1 -6.43 7.16 12.92
C MET A 1 -7.93 6.88 12.91
N GLU A 2 -8.61 6.93 14.04
CA GLU A 2 -10.02 6.54 14.21
C GLU A 2 -11.01 7.17 13.21
N LYS A 3 -10.72 8.40 12.76
CA LYS A 3 -11.59 9.13 11.81
C LYS A 3 -11.57 8.52 10.41
N TYR A 4 -10.45 7.98 9.97
CA TYR A 4 -10.22 7.56 8.58
C TYR A 4 -10.36 6.05 8.39
N LEU A 5 -10.08 5.28 9.45
CA LEU A 5 -10.16 3.82 9.44
C LEU A 5 -11.47 3.24 8.89
N PRO A 6 -12.66 3.80 9.17
CA PRO A 6 -13.89 3.24 8.60
C PRO A 6 -13.88 3.21 7.08
N ALA A 7 -13.49 4.31 6.42
CA ALA A 7 -13.44 4.36 4.95
C ALA A 7 -12.39 3.38 4.38
N CYS A 8 -11.24 3.26 5.02
CA CYS A 8 -10.20 2.31 4.68
C CYS A 8 -10.73 0.87 4.77
N LEU A 9 -11.30 0.48 5.91
CA LEU A 9 -11.77 -0.87 6.16
C LEU A 9 -13.01 -1.23 5.34
N ASP A 10 -13.95 -0.30 5.14
CA ASP A 10 -15.11 -0.51 4.27
C ASP A 10 -14.69 -0.86 2.84
N SER A 11 -13.63 -0.22 2.32
CA SER A 11 -13.13 -0.45 0.97
C SER A 11 -12.61 -1.87 0.71
N VAL A 12 -12.25 -2.59 1.77
CA VAL A 12 -11.68 -3.96 1.70
C VAL A 12 -12.56 -5.03 2.34
N THR A 13 -13.72 -4.66 2.87
CA THR A 13 -14.63 -5.59 3.54
C THR A 13 -15.94 -5.83 2.80
N ASP A 14 -16.07 -5.29 1.58
CA ASP A 14 -17.21 -5.52 0.72
C ASP A 14 -17.38 -7.03 0.42
N GLU A 15 -18.62 -7.51 0.35
CA GLU A 15 -18.93 -8.92 0.09
C GLU A 15 -18.38 -9.42 -1.26
N LEU A 16 -18.21 -8.52 -2.23
CA LEU A 16 -17.72 -8.84 -3.57
C LEU A 16 -16.22 -9.23 -3.60
N VAL A 17 -15.46 -8.95 -2.54
CA VAL A 17 -14.01 -9.19 -2.49
C VAL A 17 -13.58 -10.22 -1.44
N SER A 18 -14.50 -10.69 -0.62
CA SER A 18 -14.23 -11.38 0.64
C SER A 18 -13.55 -12.74 0.52
N ASP A 19 -13.80 -13.50 -0.52
CA ASP A 19 -13.30 -14.87 -0.71
C ASP A 19 -11.88 -14.93 -1.33
N ARG A 20 -11.36 -13.79 -1.78
CA ARG A 20 -10.09 -13.67 -2.51
C ARG A 20 -9.06 -12.82 -1.79
N LEU A 21 -9.43 -12.25 -0.66
CA LEU A 21 -8.63 -11.26 0.05
C LEU A 21 -8.33 -11.73 1.48
N GLU A 22 -7.15 -11.46 1.95
CA GLU A 22 -6.73 -11.54 3.35
C GLU A 22 -6.37 -10.12 3.80
N VAL A 23 -7.06 -9.59 4.79
CA VAL A 23 -6.82 -8.26 5.34
C VAL A 23 -6.10 -8.39 6.67
N ILE A 24 -4.85 -7.93 6.73
CA ILE A 24 -4.04 -7.92 7.95
C ILE A 24 -3.95 -6.48 8.44
N VAL A 25 -4.64 -6.19 9.54
CA VAL A 25 -4.65 -4.87 10.15
C VAL A 25 -3.64 -4.83 11.30
N VAL A 26 -2.66 -3.95 11.19
CA VAL A 26 -1.63 -3.80 12.22
C VAL A 26 -1.90 -2.52 13.02
N ASN A 27 -2.25 -2.67 14.29
CA ASN A 27 -2.31 -1.57 15.25
C ASN A 27 -0.93 -1.37 15.89
N ASP A 28 -0.30 -0.24 15.61
CA ASP A 28 1.05 0.09 16.06
C ASP A 28 1.03 0.97 17.31
N GLY A 29 0.36 0.49 18.35
CA GLY A 29 0.25 1.18 19.64
C GLY A 29 -0.57 2.46 19.58
N SER A 30 -1.69 2.47 18.85
CA SER A 30 -2.61 3.63 18.81
C SER A 30 -3.13 3.98 20.21
N THR A 31 -3.23 5.28 20.48
CA THR A 31 -3.72 5.83 21.74
C THR A 31 -5.13 6.43 21.64
N ASP A 32 -5.71 6.42 20.45
CA ASP A 32 -7.07 6.87 20.15
C ASP A 32 -8.03 5.66 20.03
N GLY A 33 -9.25 5.86 19.56
CA GLY A 33 -10.26 4.81 19.37
C GLY A 33 -10.00 3.85 18.20
N SER A 34 -8.82 3.90 17.56
CA SER A 34 -8.49 3.09 16.38
C SER A 34 -8.61 1.59 16.66
N LEU A 35 -8.06 1.10 17.77
CA LEU A 35 -8.09 -0.33 18.09
C LEU A 35 -9.52 -0.85 18.27
N ASP A 36 -10.40 -0.06 18.91
CA ASP A 36 -11.81 -0.44 19.09
C ASP A 36 -12.55 -0.53 17.76
N ILE A 37 -12.22 0.35 16.82
CA ILE A 37 -12.76 0.29 15.45
C ILE A 37 -12.28 -0.99 14.77
N ILE A 38 -10.99 -1.26 14.77
CA ILE A 38 -10.38 -2.45 14.17
C ILE A 38 -11.04 -3.73 14.70
N ARG A 39 -11.18 -3.85 16.04
CA ARG A 39 -11.80 -5.01 16.68
C ARG A 39 -13.27 -5.22 16.27
N ARG A 40 -14.03 -4.14 16.06
CA ARG A 40 -15.40 -4.24 15.54
C ARG A 40 -15.46 -4.80 14.12
N TYR A 41 -14.53 -4.42 13.25
CA TYR A 41 -14.45 -4.98 11.90
C TYR A 41 -13.99 -6.44 11.92
N GLU A 42 -13.01 -6.79 12.75
CA GLU A 42 -12.57 -8.18 12.96
C GLU A 42 -13.74 -9.07 13.43
N GLN A 43 -14.54 -8.60 14.39
CA GLN A 43 -15.71 -9.35 14.88
C GLN A 43 -16.79 -9.55 13.81
N LYS A 44 -16.97 -8.58 12.91
CA LYS A 44 -17.93 -8.68 11.79
C LYS A 44 -17.43 -9.62 10.68
N ARG A 45 -16.14 -9.63 10.43
CA ARG A 45 -15.50 -10.37 9.35
C ARG A 45 -14.25 -11.13 9.84
N PRO A 46 -14.42 -12.08 10.77
CA PRO A 46 -13.30 -12.88 11.31
C PRO A 46 -12.68 -13.83 10.25
N ASP A 47 -13.41 -14.11 9.19
CA ASP A 47 -12.97 -14.86 8.02
C ASP A 47 -11.96 -14.11 7.16
N LEU A 48 -12.07 -12.78 7.13
CA LEU A 48 -11.31 -11.89 6.25
C LEU A 48 -10.22 -11.13 6.98
N ILE A 49 -10.50 -10.62 8.20
CA ILE A 49 -9.64 -9.69 8.93
C ILE A 49 -8.84 -10.42 10.01
N LYS A 50 -7.52 -10.23 9.97
CA LYS A 50 -6.58 -10.63 11.03
C LYS A 50 -5.99 -9.37 11.65
N VAL A 51 -5.98 -9.28 12.97
CA VAL A 51 -5.46 -8.12 13.70
C VAL A 51 -4.17 -8.46 14.42
N ILE A 52 -3.15 -7.64 14.21
CA ILE A 52 -1.92 -7.62 15.00
C ILE A 52 -1.95 -6.34 15.84
N ASP A 53 -1.98 -6.50 17.16
CA ASP A 53 -1.89 -5.40 18.12
C ASP A 53 -0.51 -5.43 18.78
N LYS A 54 0.30 -4.38 18.61
CA LYS A 54 1.69 -4.33 19.04
C LYS A 54 2.10 -2.97 19.59
N ALA A 55 3.20 -2.92 20.31
CA ALA A 55 3.82 -1.67 20.70
C ALA A 55 4.32 -0.91 19.46
N ASN A 56 4.32 0.43 19.53
CA ASN A 56 4.75 1.28 18.43
C ASN A 56 6.19 0.97 18.01
N GLY A 57 6.37 0.68 16.74
CA GLY A 57 7.66 0.40 16.08
C GLY A 57 7.79 1.12 14.74
N HIS A 58 6.88 2.06 14.45
CA HIS A 58 6.77 2.84 13.23
C HIS A 58 6.41 1.98 11.99
N TYR A 59 6.36 2.65 10.84
CA TYR A 59 5.80 2.12 9.60
C TYR A 59 6.40 0.77 9.17
N GLY A 60 7.74 0.70 9.12
CA GLY A 60 8.44 -0.52 8.69
C GLY A 60 8.11 -1.74 9.55
N SER A 61 7.92 -1.54 10.86
CA SER A 61 7.55 -2.65 11.75
C SER A 61 6.12 -3.17 11.51
N CYS A 62 5.21 -2.31 11.06
CA CYS A 62 3.85 -2.73 10.67
C CYS A 62 3.89 -3.60 9.42
N VAL A 63 4.63 -3.17 8.40
CA VAL A 63 4.81 -3.94 7.16
C VAL A 63 5.48 -5.28 7.44
N ASN A 64 6.54 -5.31 8.26
CA ASN A 64 7.23 -6.53 8.65
C ASN A 64 6.31 -7.52 9.38
N ALA A 65 5.50 -7.02 10.31
CA ALA A 65 4.55 -7.83 11.06
C ALA A 65 3.46 -8.42 10.15
N GLY A 66 2.89 -7.60 9.26
CA GLY A 66 1.89 -8.03 8.28
C GLY A 66 2.44 -9.08 7.32
N LEU A 67 3.61 -8.84 6.71
CA LEU A 67 4.27 -9.78 5.80
C LEU A 67 4.60 -11.11 6.50
N GLY A 68 4.94 -11.06 7.79
CA GLY A 68 5.27 -12.24 8.58
C GLY A 68 4.15 -13.28 8.61
N ILE A 69 2.89 -12.85 8.66
CA ILE A 69 1.72 -13.74 8.71
C ILE A 69 0.94 -13.82 7.39
N ALA A 70 1.27 -13.00 6.39
CA ALA A 70 0.59 -13.00 5.09
C ALA A 70 0.67 -14.37 4.41
N THR A 71 -0.45 -14.85 3.88
CA THR A 71 -0.58 -16.13 3.17
C THR A 71 -1.04 -15.97 1.72
N GLY A 72 -1.56 -14.79 1.36
CA GLY A 72 -2.02 -14.48 0.02
C GLY A 72 -0.90 -14.55 -1.03
N LYS A 73 -1.26 -14.79 -2.29
CA LYS A 73 -0.32 -14.87 -3.43
C LYS A 73 0.46 -13.57 -3.63
N TYR A 74 -0.22 -12.44 -3.48
CA TYR A 74 0.35 -11.09 -3.59
C TYR A 74 0.20 -10.33 -2.29
N PHE A 75 1.18 -9.51 -1.98
CA PHE A 75 1.22 -8.61 -0.83
C PHE A 75 1.12 -7.17 -1.31
N LYS A 76 0.11 -6.44 -0.85
CA LYS A 76 -0.11 -5.03 -1.14
C LYS A 76 -0.36 -4.26 0.14
N ILE A 77 0.17 -3.05 0.22
CA ILE A 77 0.00 -2.16 1.37
C ILE A 77 -1.17 -1.21 1.12
N LEU A 78 -1.95 -0.95 2.17
CA LEU A 78 -2.97 0.08 2.23
C LEU A 78 -2.80 0.87 3.53
N ASP A 79 -2.61 2.18 3.42
CA ASP A 79 -2.47 3.07 4.56
C ASP A 79 -3.83 3.35 5.20
N ALA A 80 -3.85 3.53 6.52
CA ALA A 80 -5.09 3.60 7.30
C ALA A 80 -5.93 4.87 7.07
N ASP A 81 -5.39 5.86 6.39
CA ASP A 81 -6.07 7.09 5.98
C ASP A 81 -6.49 7.10 4.49
N ASP A 82 -6.14 6.04 3.75
CA ASP A 82 -6.42 5.84 2.34
C ASP A 82 -7.50 4.76 2.13
N TRP A 83 -7.87 4.50 0.87
CA TRP A 83 -8.84 3.45 0.54
C TRP A 83 -8.63 2.91 -0.89
N PHE A 84 -9.19 1.74 -1.17
CA PHE A 84 -9.30 1.23 -2.52
C PHE A 84 -10.65 1.59 -3.15
N ASP A 85 -10.67 1.83 -4.47
CA ASP A 85 -11.92 1.76 -5.22
C ASP A 85 -12.42 0.32 -5.25
N THR A 86 -13.63 0.08 -4.74
CA THR A 86 -14.17 -1.28 -4.60
C THR A 86 -14.33 -1.97 -5.97
N SER A 87 -14.76 -1.25 -6.99
CA SER A 87 -14.94 -1.81 -8.34
C SER A 87 -13.60 -2.20 -8.96
N ALA A 88 -12.61 -1.33 -8.84
CA ALA A 88 -11.24 -1.59 -9.29
C ALA A 88 -10.61 -2.74 -8.49
N LEU A 89 -10.91 -2.87 -7.19
CA LEU A 89 -10.43 -3.98 -6.36
C LEU A 89 -11.00 -5.32 -6.83
N VAL A 90 -12.29 -5.39 -7.15
CA VAL A 90 -12.92 -6.60 -7.70
C VAL A 90 -12.22 -7.01 -9.01
N GLU A 91 -12.03 -6.07 -9.94
CA GLU A 91 -11.33 -6.34 -11.19
C GLU A 91 -9.88 -6.74 -10.97
N PHE A 92 -9.18 -6.07 -10.06
CA PHE A 92 -7.82 -6.38 -9.69
C PHE A 92 -7.67 -7.83 -9.19
N LEU A 93 -8.54 -8.25 -8.27
CA LEU A 93 -8.53 -9.61 -7.74
C LEU A 93 -8.81 -10.65 -8.82
N GLN A 94 -9.73 -10.37 -9.76
CA GLN A 94 -9.98 -11.25 -10.91
C GLN A 94 -8.73 -11.39 -11.80
N LYS A 95 -8.04 -10.29 -12.09
CA LYS A 95 -6.79 -10.32 -12.87
C LYS A 95 -5.68 -11.10 -12.15
N LEU A 96 -5.61 -11.03 -10.83
CA LEU A 96 -4.61 -11.75 -10.03
C LEU A 96 -4.80 -13.27 -10.02
N GLU A 97 -5.97 -13.80 -10.31
CA GLU A 97 -6.20 -15.26 -10.37
C GLU A 97 -5.28 -15.93 -11.40
N THR A 98 -5.12 -15.30 -12.56
CA THR A 98 -4.31 -15.82 -13.68
C THR A 98 -2.94 -15.17 -13.78
N CYS A 99 -2.70 -14.07 -13.07
CA CYS A 99 -1.42 -13.37 -13.05
C CYS A 99 -0.36 -14.17 -12.30
N ASP A 100 0.85 -14.25 -12.85
CA ASP A 100 1.99 -14.92 -12.20
C ASP A 100 3.30 -14.10 -12.30
N THR A 101 3.21 -12.79 -12.51
CA THR A 101 4.37 -11.89 -12.49
C THR A 101 4.85 -11.64 -11.06
N ASP A 102 6.13 -11.34 -10.91
CA ASP A 102 6.74 -11.05 -9.60
C ASP A 102 6.22 -9.75 -8.98
N LEU A 103 5.85 -8.79 -9.83
CA LEU A 103 5.31 -7.50 -9.43
C LEU A 103 4.10 -7.13 -10.30
N VAL A 104 3.05 -6.66 -9.66
CA VAL A 104 1.88 -6.04 -10.29
C VAL A 104 1.78 -4.60 -9.87
N ILE A 105 1.55 -3.70 -10.83
CA ILE A 105 1.44 -2.27 -10.59
C ILE A 105 0.05 -1.80 -11.01
N THR A 106 -0.57 -0.99 -10.17
CA THR A 106 -1.86 -0.33 -10.40
C THR A 106 -1.70 1.18 -10.32
N LEU A 107 -2.69 1.90 -10.81
CA LEU A 107 -2.69 3.36 -10.81
C LEU A 107 -3.21 3.92 -9.47
N ARG A 108 -2.91 5.20 -9.24
CA ARG A 108 -3.30 5.94 -8.05
C ARG A 108 -4.08 7.21 -8.42
N VAL A 109 -5.01 7.56 -7.55
CA VAL A 109 -5.69 8.86 -7.53
C VAL A 109 -5.30 9.60 -6.26
N ASP A 110 -4.77 10.80 -6.38
CA ASP A 110 -4.58 11.69 -5.23
C ASP A 110 -5.88 12.47 -5.00
N GLU A 111 -6.46 12.29 -3.83
CA GLU A 111 -7.72 12.89 -3.39
C GLU A 111 -7.42 14.08 -2.49
N ILE A 112 -7.60 15.29 -2.99
CA ILE A 112 -7.22 16.53 -2.31
C ILE A 112 -8.38 17.02 -1.44
N PHE A 113 -8.12 17.17 -0.14
CA PHE A 113 -9.09 17.63 0.84
C PHE A 113 -8.69 18.97 1.46
N ASP A 114 -9.67 19.82 1.67
CA ASP A 114 -9.60 20.99 2.54
C ASP A 114 -10.63 20.82 3.66
N LYS A 115 -10.17 20.73 4.92
CA LYS A 115 -11.04 20.53 6.12
C LYS A 115 -12.08 19.41 5.91
N ASP A 116 -11.62 18.25 5.46
CA ASP A 116 -12.46 17.06 5.20
C ASP A 116 -13.41 17.14 4.00
N LYS A 117 -13.42 18.24 3.28
CA LYS A 117 -14.16 18.35 2.03
C LYS A 117 -13.22 18.07 0.87
N LYS A 118 -13.55 17.07 0.04
CA LYS A 118 -12.82 16.84 -1.22
C LYS A 118 -12.98 18.07 -2.11
N VAL A 119 -11.87 18.64 -2.56
CA VAL A 119 -11.83 19.86 -3.39
C VAL A 119 -11.27 19.58 -4.79
N ASP A 120 -10.44 18.57 -4.96
CA ASP A 120 -9.85 18.20 -6.25
C ASP A 120 -9.39 16.75 -6.26
N GLU A 121 -9.00 16.24 -7.45
CA GLU A 121 -8.35 14.93 -7.62
C GLU A 121 -7.30 14.98 -8.72
N ILE A 122 -6.23 14.22 -8.58
CA ILE A 122 -5.19 14.03 -9.59
C ILE A 122 -5.06 12.54 -9.90
N LYS A 123 -5.34 12.18 -11.15
CA LYS A 123 -5.15 10.81 -11.64
C LYS A 123 -3.75 10.63 -12.20
N HIS A 124 -2.98 9.73 -11.61
CA HIS A 124 -1.65 9.38 -12.09
C HIS A 124 -1.74 8.24 -13.10
N SER A 125 -1.12 8.39 -14.25
CA SER A 125 -1.12 7.36 -15.29
C SER A 125 0.28 7.19 -15.88
N PHE A 126 0.60 5.98 -16.29
CA PHE A 126 1.84 5.68 -17.01
C PHE A 126 1.71 6.04 -18.49
N CYS A 127 2.45 7.05 -18.93
CA CYS A 127 2.43 7.46 -20.35
C CYS A 127 3.32 6.59 -21.24
N SER A 128 4.28 5.85 -20.68
CA SER A 128 5.35 5.17 -21.41
C SER A 128 5.30 3.64 -21.39
N VAL A 129 4.28 3.04 -20.73
CA VAL A 129 4.11 1.59 -20.65
C VAL A 129 2.79 1.15 -21.26
N PHE A 130 2.81 0.03 -21.98
CA PHE A 130 1.60 -0.63 -22.43
C PHE A 130 0.96 -1.35 -21.25
N LYS A 131 -0.30 -1.06 -21.00
CA LYS A 131 -1.09 -1.67 -19.93
C LYS A 131 -1.47 -3.10 -20.30
N ASP A 132 -1.64 -3.95 -19.30
CA ASP A 132 -1.91 -5.38 -19.48
C ASP A 132 -0.84 -6.15 -20.29
N HIS A 133 0.39 -5.60 -20.35
CA HIS A 133 1.55 -6.23 -20.98
C HIS A 133 2.55 -6.64 -19.91
N VAL A 134 3.08 -7.87 -20.03
CA VAL A 134 4.14 -8.36 -19.14
C VAL A 134 5.49 -7.88 -19.64
N TYR A 135 6.21 -7.18 -18.80
CA TYR A 135 7.58 -6.72 -19.03
C TYR A 135 8.57 -7.58 -18.27
N ARG A 136 9.67 -7.92 -18.91
CA ARG A 136 10.85 -8.45 -18.24
C ARG A 136 11.73 -7.30 -17.78
N THR A 137 12.22 -7.35 -16.55
CA THR A 137 13.03 -6.25 -15.98
C THR A 137 14.40 -6.09 -16.66
N ASP A 138 14.98 -7.16 -17.22
CA ASP A 138 16.24 -7.12 -17.97
C ASP A 138 16.09 -6.50 -19.38
N GLU A 139 14.88 -6.47 -19.92
CA GLU A 139 14.55 -5.88 -21.22
C GLU A 139 13.95 -4.47 -21.09
N PHE A 140 13.41 -4.17 -19.92
CA PHE A 140 12.75 -2.91 -19.65
C PHE A 140 13.76 -1.86 -19.17
N TYR A 141 14.22 -1.04 -20.12
CA TYR A 141 15.00 0.13 -19.75
C TYR A 141 14.06 1.18 -19.18
N ILE A 142 14.01 1.27 -17.85
CA ILE A 142 13.30 2.36 -17.16
C ILE A 142 14.03 3.65 -17.54
N ARG A 143 13.53 4.34 -18.54
CA ARG A 143 13.90 5.73 -18.80
C ARG A 143 13.26 6.59 -17.72
N THR A 144 13.78 6.49 -16.51
CA THR A 144 13.40 7.36 -15.40
C THR A 144 13.95 8.77 -15.66
N HIS A 145 13.27 9.51 -16.51
CA HIS A 145 13.51 10.95 -16.65
C HIS A 145 12.44 11.78 -15.93
N SER A 146 11.45 11.14 -15.33
CA SER A 146 10.50 11.78 -14.45
C SER A 146 10.45 11.03 -13.12
N TYR A 147 10.76 11.72 -12.04
CA TYR A 147 10.47 11.32 -10.66
C TYR A 147 8.95 11.38 -10.39
N GLU A 148 8.14 11.12 -11.40
CA GLU A 148 6.71 11.07 -11.23
C GLU A 148 6.36 9.81 -10.43
N ALA A 149 5.45 9.97 -9.51
CA ALA A 149 4.98 9.02 -8.51
C ALA A 149 4.44 7.68 -9.05
N GLU A 150 4.80 7.32 -10.24
CA GLU A 150 4.30 6.18 -11.00
C GLU A 150 4.67 4.85 -10.35
N PHE A 151 5.87 4.75 -9.75
CA PHE A 151 6.33 3.55 -9.05
C PHE A 151 6.27 3.71 -7.52
N GLY A 152 5.30 4.44 -7.02
CA GLY A 152 5.08 4.57 -5.58
C GLY A 152 4.60 3.27 -4.94
N MET A 153 4.94 3.08 -3.68
CA MET A 153 4.56 1.92 -2.86
C MET A 153 3.06 1.59 -2.96
N ASN A 154 2.22 2.61 -3.03
CA ASN A 154 0.77 2.51 -3.13
C ASN A 154 0.27 1.74 -4.37
N GLY A 155 1.01 1.84 -5.49
CA GLY A 155 0.69 1.12 -6.73
C GLY A 155 1.14 -0.34 -6.71
N MET A 156 2.17 -0.69 -5.93
CA MET A 156 2.86 -1.98 -6.02
C MET A 156 2.18 -3.10 -5.24
N ALA A 157 2.12 -4.29 -5.87
CA ALA A 157 1.78 -5.55 -5.24
C ALA A 157 2.84 -6.59 -5.64
N TYR A 158 3.63 -7.05 -4.68
CA TYR A 158 4.68 -8.05 -4.91
C TYR A 158 4.16 -9.46 -4.62
N LYS A 159 4.66 -10.46 -5.36
CA LYS A 159 4.51 -11.86 -4.92
C LYS A 159 4.98 -12.00 -3.47
N THR A 160 4.13 -12.56 -2.63
CA THR A 160 4.46 -12.81 -1.22
C THR A 160 5.65 -13.76 -1.08
N SER A 161 5.76 -14.77 -1.95
CA SER A 161 6.88 -15.70 -1.98
C SER A 161 8.21 -14.99 -2.25
N LEU A 162 8.25 -14.06 -3.21
CA LEU A 162 9.45 -13.27 -3.52
C LEU A 162 9.93 -12.48 -2.30
N LEU A 163 9.02 -11.78 -1.61
CA LEU A 163 9.37 -11.03 -0.40
C LEU A 163 9.88 -11.95 0.71
N LYS A 164 9.26 -13.12 0.90
CA LYS A 164 9.67 -14.10 1.92
C LYS A 164 11.00 -14.77 1.60
N GLU A 165 11.24 -15.17 0.36
CA GLU A 165 12.48 -15.81 -0.09
C GLU A 165 13.70 -14.89 0.05
N MET A 166 13.53 -13.59 -0.18
CA MET A 166 14.61 -12.62 0.04
C MET A 166 14.75 -12.17 1.49
N ASN A 167 13.95 -12.72 2.42
CA ASN A 167 13.87 -12.27 3.81
C ASN A 167 13.65 -10.74 3.91
N PHE A 168 12.77 -10.21 3.06
CA PHE A 168 12.52 -8.77 3.00
C PHE A 168 12.07 -8.22 4.35
N ARG A 169 12.73 -7.14 4.77
CA ARG A 169 12.36 -6.38 5.96
C ARG A 169 12.64 -4.90 5.74
N LEU A 170 11.71 -4.08 6.17
CA LEU A 170 11.89 -2.64 6.27
C LEU A 170 12.58 -2.29 7.59
N LEU A 171 13.26 -1.15 7.61
CA LEU A 171 13.84 -0.60 8.83
C LEU A 171 12.72 -0.24 9.82
N GLU A 172 12.93 -0.57 11.09
CA GLU A 172 12.00 -0.24 12.17
C GLU A 172 12.47 1.02 12.90
N GLY A 173 11.55 1.69 13.58
CA GLY A 173 11.86 2.93 14.30
C GLY A 173 11.91 4.20 13.44
N ILE A 174 11.60 4.11 12.15
CA ILE A 174 11.54 5.24 11.21
C ILE A 174 10.25 5.23 10.40
N ASN A 175 9.85 6.39 9.88
CA ASN A 175 8.60 6.56 9.13
C ASN A 175 8.77 6.44 7.61
N TYR A 176 9.89 6.91 7.05
CA TYR A 176 10.09 7.01 5.60
C TYR A 176 10.77 5.74 5.06
N THR A 177 10.01 4.69 4.87
CA THR A 177 10.53 3.40 4.35
C THR A 177 9.99 3.04 2.97
N ASP A 178 9.20 3.92 2.38
CA ASP A 178 8.54 3.77 1.08
C ASP A 178 9.55 3.47 -0.02
N THR A 179 10.64 4.23 -0.06
CA THR A 179 11.75 4.02 -1.00
C THR A 179 12.33 2.61 -0.88
N LEU A 180 12.54 2.12 0.34
CA LEU A 180 13.06 0.77 0.57
C LEU A 180 12.07 -0.30 0.07
N TYR A 181 10.76 -0.10 0.27
CA TYR A 181 9.74 -0.99 -0.26
C TYR A 181 9.70 -1.00 -1.78
N CYS A 182 9.90 0.14 -2.42
CA CYS A 182 9.92 0.23 -3.88
C CYS A 182 11.17 -0.42 -4.50
N PHE A 183 12.36 -0.17 -3.94
CA PHE A 183 13.62 -0.53 -4.61
C PHE A 183 14.22 -1.87 -4.19
N LEU A 184 14.15 -2.23 -2.90
CA LEU A 184 14.82 -3.46 -2.46
C LEU A 184 14.20 -4.72 -3.08
N PRO A 185 12.86 -4.94 -3.05
CA PRO A 185 12.28 -6.09 -3.72
C PRO A 185 12.42 -6.04 -5.24
N TYR A 186 12.36 -4.84 -5.84
CA TYR A 186 12.50 -4.67 -7.27
C TYR A 186 13.82 -5.24 -7.81
N SER A 187 14.89 -5.24 -7.02
CA SER A 187 16.18 -5.86 -7.36
C SER A 187 16.08 -7.37 -7.64
N ARG A 188 15.00 -8.02 -7.23
CA ARG A 188 14.74 -9.47 -7.41
C ARG A 188 13.60 -9.75 -8.38
N VAL A 189 12.86 -8.72 -8.80
CA VAL A 189 11.76 -8.84 -9.77
C VAL A 189 12.32 -9.22 -11.14
N LYS A 190 11.81 -10.28 -11.72
CA LYS A 190 12.16 -10.73 -13.09
C LYS A 190 11.20 -10.18 -14.12
N ASP A 191 9.94 -10.08 -13.74
CA ASP A 191 8.88 -9.58 -14.61
C ASP A 191 7.83 -8.79 -13.81
N PHE A 192 7.15 -7.89 -14.51
CA PHE A 192 6.06 -7.12 -13.94
C PHE A 192 4.98 -6.82 -14.98
N ILE A 193 3.79 -6.49 -14.50
CA ILE A 193 2.66 -6.05 -15.31
C ILE A 193 2.07 -4.78 -14.72
N VAL A 194 1.58 -3.89 -15.59
CA VAL A 194 0.85 -2.68 -15.21
C VAL A 194 -0.61 -2.83 -15.62
N TYR A 195 -1.51 -2.77 -14.67
CA TYR A 195 -2.95 -2.74 -14.93
C TYR A 195 -3.49 -1.31 -14.97
N ASP A 196 -4.36 -1.02 -15.92
CA ASP A 196 -5.05 0.29 -16.05
C ASP A 196 -6.18 0.41 -15.05
N LEU A 197 -5.84 0.27 -13.77
CA LEU A 197 -6.81 0.30 -12.68
C LEU A 197 -6.43 1.40 -11.69
N TYR A 198 -7.28 2.40 -11.57
CA TYR A 198 -7.19 3.40 -10.51
C TYR A 198 -7.67 2.80 -9.19
N LEU A 199 -6.84 1.91 -8.64
CA LEU A 199 -7.18 1.12 -7.46
C LEU A 199 -7.00 1.89 -6.17
N TYR A 200 -5.90 2.61 -6.03
CA TYR A 200 -5.51 3.25 -4.77
C TYR A 200 -5.91 4.71 -4.76
N HIS A 201 -6.67 5.12 -3.75
CA HIS A 201 -7.05 6.51 -3.48
C HIS A 201 -6.25 7.03 -2.30
N TYR A 202 -5.35 7.95 -2.59
CA TYR A 202 -4.46 8.57 -1.62
C TYR A 202 -5.05 9.88 -1.10
N ARG A 203 -5.30 9.95 0.20
CA ARG A 203 -5.83 11.15 0.85
C ARG A 203 -4.74 12.19 1.05
N MET A 204 -4.92 13.40 0.50
CA MET A 204 -4.04 14.54 0.71
C MET A 204 -4.75 15.65 1.50
N GLY A 205 -3.98 16.37 2.33
CA GLY A 205 -4.49 17.52 3.09
C GLY A 205 -4.93 17.18 4.52
N ARG A 206 -4.58 16.00 5.03
CA ARG A 206 -4.74 15.66 6.44
C ARG A 206 -3.63 16.29 7.28
N GLU A 207 -3.97 16.90 8.42
CA GLU A 207 -2.99 17.42 9.38
C GLU A 207 -2.07 16.30 9.89
N GLY A 208 -0.77 16.56 9.93
CA GLY A 208 0.26 15.63 10.41
C GLY A 208 0.56 14.47 9.45
N GLN A 209 0.25 14.59 8.15
CA GLN A 209 0.74 13.63 7.14
C GLN A 209 2.26 13.68 7.02
N SER A 210 2.86 12.57 6.59
CA SER A 210 4.31 12.45 6.36
C SER A 210 4.84 13.45 5.31
N VAL A 211 4.00 13.80 4.34
CA VAL A 211 4.29 14.79 3.28
C VAL A 211 4.13 16.24 3.74
N ASP A 212 3.57 16.50 4.91
CA ASP A 212 3.47 17.83 5.48
C ASP A 212 4.85 18.39 5.82
N THR A 213 5.08 19.68 5.49
CA THR A 213 6.37 20.35 5.65
C THR A 213 6.92 20.30 7.07
N GLU A 214 6.06 20.42 8.09
CA GLU A 214 6.51 20.37 9.50
C GLU A 214 6.87 18.93 9.91
N SER A 215 6.13 17.95 9.44
CA SER A 215 6.45 16.54 9.62
C SER A 215 7.78 16.16 8.95
N GLN A 216 8.02 16.63 7.73
CA GLN A 216 9.30 16.42 7.02
C GLN A 216 10.47 17.07 7.74
N LYS A 217 10.33 18.33 8.20
CA LYS A 217 11.39 19.02 8.98
C LYS A 217 11.73 18.26 10.25
N LYS A 218 10.71 17.82 11.00
CA LYS A 218 10.89 17.06 12.25
C LYS A 218 11.62 15.74 12.02
N ASN A 219 11.38 15.09 10.89
CA ASN A 219 11.90 13.76 10.58
C ASN A 219 13.08 13.78 9.58
N LEU A 220 13.65 14.96 9.27
CA LEU A 220 14.72 15.11 8.27
C LEU A 220 15.89 14.13 8.47
N MET A 221 16.28 13.89 9.72
CA MET A 221 17.38 12.97 10.04
C MET A 221 17.06 11.51 9.69
N GLN A 222 15.77 11.12 9.66
CA GLN A 222 15.39 9.78 9.25
C GLN A 222 15.62 9.57 7.75
N ILE A 223 15.38 10.61 6.93
CA ILE A 223 15.61 10.58 5.49
C ILE A 223 17.12 10.43 5.21
N VAL A 224 17.97 11.13 5.95
CA VAL A 224 19.44 11.06 5.80
C VAL A 224 19.98 9.66 6.14
N HIS A 225 19.37 8.93 7.08
CA HIS A 225 19.82 7.59 7.46
C HIS A 225 19.44 6.49 6.43
N MET A 226 18.62 6.81 5.42
CA MET A 226 18.23 5.88 4.36
C MET A 226 19.13 5.93 3.12
N VAL A 227 20.02 6.90 3.06
CA VAL A 227 21.00 7.09 1.97
C VAL A 227 22.35 6.56 2.40
#